data_912409541c2ca2e1eadb9b1bee13d850
#
_entry.id   912409541c2ca2e1eadb9b1bee13d850
#
_cell.length_a   1.000
_cell.length_b   1.000
_cell.length_c   1.000
_cell.angle_alpha   90.00
_cell.angle_beta   90.00
_cell.angle_gamma   90.00
#
_symmetry.space_group_name_H-M   'P 1'
#
loop_
_entity.id
_entity.type
_entity.pdbx_description
1 polymer ?
#
loop_
_entity_poly.entity_id
_entity_poly.type
_entity_poly.pdbx_seq_one_letter_code
_entity_poly.pdbx_strand_id
1 'polypeptide(L)'
;VKFILCPLDVSSGESLSQGSKLREEKDYIYLAAGLHPHDAHRLAPAHFAQIRKLAAADQILAIGEIGLDFHYNFSPPEKQLEAFRQQLELAAELKLPVIIHSREAADKITEIIKSVRYQLGGILHCFSESWSLAKAMVDLGFLVSFSGILTYDRATKVQEAARRLPLDVLLVETDSPYLTPYPEKKNHRRNEPSFVVTTARKLASLKNIDINQVAEATTKNFFRFFRLKTSC
;
A
#
# COMPACT_ATOMS: atom_id res chain seq x y z
N VAL A 1 -9.18 -10.20 -11.19
CA VAL A 1 -8.55 -8.95 -10.71
C VAL A 1 -8.94 -7.84 -11.67
N LYS A 2 -9.53 -6.75 -11.16
CA LYS A 2 -9.95 -5.62 -12.00
C LYS A 2 -8.90 -4.50 -12.07
N PHE A 3 -7.91 -4.52 -11.17
CA PHE A 3 -6.82 -3.55 -11.14
C PHE A 3 -5.60 -4.10 -10.40
N ILE A 4 -4.44 -3.57 -10.72
CA ILE A 4 -3.18 -3.81 -10.02
C ILE A 4 -2.54 -2.44 -9.78
N LEU A 5 -2.16 -2.14 -8.55
CA LEU A 5 -1.36 -0.97 -8.20
C LEU A 5 0.06 -1.42 -7.91
N CYS A 6 1.00 -0.96 -8.74
CA CYS A 6 2.41 -1.31 -8.65
C CYS A 6 3.22 -0.12 -8.13
N PRO A 7 3.87 -0.20 -6.98
CA PRO A 7 4.85 0.79 -6.56
C PRO A 7 6.14 0.65 -7.38
N LEU A 8 6.69 1.79 -7.79
CA LEU A 8 7.97 1.90 -8.48
C LEU A 8 9.02 2.44 -7.53
N ASP A 9 10.16 1.78 -7.47
CA ASP A 9 11.34 2.31 -6.80
C ASP A 9 11.99 3.39 -7.69
N VAL A 10 11.94 4.64 -7.26
CA VAL A 10 12.50 5.78 -8.00
C VAL A 10 14.03 5.81 -8.01
N SER A 11 14.68 5.01 -7.18
CA SER A 11 16.14 4.84 -7.22
C SER A 11 16.59 3.79 -8.24
N SER A 12 15.64 3.05 -8.86
CA SER A 12 15.90 1.98 -9.82
C SER A 12 15.37 2.35 -11.21
N GLY A 13 16.28 2.60 -12.15
CA GLY A 13 15.92 2.83 -13.56
C GLY A 13 15.20 1.62 -14.19
N GLU A 14 15.53 0.42 -13.75
CA GLU A 14 14.87 -0.83 -14.17
C GLU A 14 13.41 -0.86 -13.71
N SER A 15 13.15 -0.58 -12.44
CA SER A 15 11.79 -0.52 -11.89
C SER A 15 10.92 0.49 -12.65
N LEU A 16 11.43 1.67 -12.91
CA LEU A 16 10.75 2.72 -13.66
C LEU A 16 10.43 2.29 -15.10
N SER A 17 11.41 1.70 -15.80
CA SER A 17 11.24 1.23 -17.18
C SER A 17 10.21 0.10 -17.30
N GLN A 18 10.31 -0.91 -16.43
CA GLN A 18 9.39 -2.04 -16.42
C GLN A 18 7.97 -1.62 -16.09
N GLY A 19 7.79 -0.74 -15.08
CA GLY A 19 6.48 -0.24 -14.69
C GLY A 19 5.80 0.55 -15.80
N SER A 20 6.51 1.45 -16.46
CA SER A 20 5.98 2.20 -17.61
C SER A 20 5.52 1.28 -18.74
N LYS A 21 6.35 0.28 -19.08
CA LYS A 21 5.99 -0.73 -20.10
C LYS A 21 4.75 -1.53 -19.72
N LEU A 22 4.65 -2.00 -18.48
CA LEU A 22 3.48 -2.74 -17.99
C LEU A 22 2.19 -1.91 -18.09
N ARG A 23 2.26 -0.62 -17.77
CA ARG A 23 1.11 0.28 -17.88
C ARG A 23 0.68 0.50 -19.33
N GLU A 24 1.64 0.65 -20.25
CA GLU A 24 1.35 0.79 -21.68
C GLU A 24 0.67 -0.47 -22.26
N GLU A 25 1.05 -1.65 -21.77
CA GLU A 25 0.49 -2.92 -22.23
C GLU A 25 -0.86 -3.27 -21.61
N LYS A 26 -1.19 -2.73 -20.44
CA LYS A 26 -2.36 -3.13 -19.64
C LYS A 26 -3.04 -1.93 -18.97
N ASP A 27 -4.22 -1.59 -19.42
CA ASP A 27 -5.05 -0.50 -18.93
C ASP A 27 -5.54 -0.63 -17.46
N TYR A 28 -5.49 -1.84 -16.91
CA TYR A 28 -5.81 -2.12 -15.51
C TYR A 28 -4.61 -2.03 -14.55
N ILE A 29 -3.42 -1.67 -15.05
CA ILE A 29 -2.23 -1.43 -14.22
C ILE A 29 -2.09 0.05 -13.92
N TYR A 30 -2.03 0.36 -12.65
CA TYR A 30 -1.80 1.68 -12.10
C TYR A 30 -0.46 1.71 -11.39
N LEU A 31 0.20 2.88 -11.40
CA LEU A 31 1.53 3.03 -10.82
C LEU A 31 1.49 3.99 -9.64
N ALA A 32 2.36 3.74 -8.68
CA ALA A 32 2.80 4.69 -7.67
C ALA A 32 4.33 4.80 -7.74
N ALA A 33 4.91 5.87 -7.23
CA ALA A 33 6.36 6.04 -7.24
C ALA A 33 6.84 6.64 -5.93
N GLY A 34 7.86 6.03 -5.34
CA GLY A 34 8.42 6.45 -4.06
C GLY A 34 9.75 5.78 -3.78
N LEU A 35 10.32 6.12 -2.62
CA LEU A 35 11.52 5.47 -2.10
C LEU A 35 11.14 4.74 -0.82
N HIS A 36 11.25 3.42 -0.86
CA HIS A 36 10.93 2.53 0.25
C HIS A 36 11.81 2.82 1.49
N PRO A 37 11.31 2.65 2.72
CA PRO A 37 12.10 2.88 3.94
C PRO A 37 13.41 2.09 3.99
N HIS A 38 13.51 0.94 3.36
CA HIS A 38 14.75 0.17 3.28
C HIS A 38 15.87 0.92 2.56
N ASP A 39 15.52 1.77 1.58
CA ASP A 39 16.47 2.56 0.76
C ASP A 39 16.51 4.03 1.15
N ALA A 40 15.92 4.42 2.27
CA ALA A 40 15.82 5.80 2.71
C ALA A 40 17.17 6.53 2.79
N HIS A 41 18.26 5.81 3.10
CA HIS A 41 19.63 6.35 3.11
C HIS A 41 20.12 6.83 1.74
N ARG A 42 19.45 6.41 0.65
CA ARG A 42 19.77 6.78 -0.74
C ARG A 42 18.98 7.99 -1.22
N LEU A 43 18.12 8.58 -0.38
CA LEU A 43 17.28 9.70 -0.79
C LEU A 43 18.13 10.86 -1.32
N ALA A 44 17.77 11.34 -2.52
CA ALA A 44 18.46 12.41 -3.21
C ALA A 44 17.48 13.32 -3.97
N PRO A 45 17.86 14.59 -4.25
CA PRO A 45 16.99 15.53 -5.00
C PRO A 45 16.50 14.98 -6.35
N ALA A 46 17.29 14.13 -7.00
CA ALA A 46 16.92 13.50 -8.27
C ALA A 46 15.68 12.61 -8.18
N HIS A 47 15.46 11.95 -7.02
CA HIS A 47 14.27 11.12 -6.80
C HIS A 47 13.00 11.98 -6.77
N PHE A 48 13.02 13.12 -6.12
CA PHE A 48 11.91 14.07 -6.12
C PHE A 48 11.63 14.63 -7.51
N ALA A 49 12.66 14.96 -8.28
CA ALA A 49 12.51 15.41 -9.65
C ALA A 49 11.86 14.33 -10.54
N GLN A 50 12.23 13.06 -10.34
CA GLN A 50 11.62 11.93 -11.05
C GLN A 50 10.15 11.75 -10.68
N ILE A 51 9.79 11.80 -9.39
CA ILE A 51 8.40 11.71 -8.93
C ILE A 51 7.57 12.87 -9.54
N ARG A 52 8.08 14.10 -9.51
CA ARG A 52 7.40 15.27 -10.13
C ARG A 52 7.17 15.06 -11.63
N LYS A 53 8.16 14.53 -12.35
CA LYS A 53 8.04 14.23 -13.77
C LYS A 53 6.93 13.20 -14.04
N LEU A 54 6.88 12.11 -13.26
CA LEU A 54 5.85 11.08 -13.39
C LEU A 54 4.45 11.62 -13.06
N ALA A 55 4.35 12.44 -12.01
CA ALA A 55 3.10 13.07 -11.62
C ALA A 55 2.59 14.07 -12.67
N ALA A 56 3.47 14.93 -13.21
CA ALA A 56 3.12 15.88 -14.24
C ALA A 56 2.66 15.23 -15.56
N ALA A 57 3.09 13.99 -15.80
CA ALA A 57 2.68 13.20 -16.96
C ALA A 57 1.47 12.28 -16.68
N ASP A 58 0.78 12.43 -15.53
CA ASP A 58 -0.32 11.57 -15.07
C ASP A 58 0.02 10.06 -15.09
N GLN A 59 1.31 9.73 -14.88
CA GLN A 59 1.78 8.35 -14.91
C GLN A 59 1.64 7.62 -13.59
N ILE A 60 1.44 8.33 -12.48
CA ILE A 60 1.27 7.75 -11.15
C ILE A 60 0.00 8.26 -10.48
N LEU A 61 -0.63 7.39 -9.69
CA LEU A 61 -1.82 7.72 -8.89
C LEU A 61 -1.49 8.13 -7.45
N ALA A 62 -0.31 7.75 -6.95
CA ALA A 62 0.08 7.96 -5.56
C ALA A 62 1.61 8.11 -5.44
N ILE A 63 2.06 8.71 -4.34
CA ILE A 63 3.44 8.59 -3.92
C ILE A 63 3.57 7.39 -2.98
N GLY A 64 4.42 6.46 -3.35
CA GLY A 64 4.65 5.22 -2.62
C GLY A 64 5.44 4.17 -3.42
N GLU A 65 5.98 3.21 -2.74
CA GLU A 65 5.82 2.89 -1.33
C GLU A 65 6.77 3.75 -0.50
N ILE A 66 6.24 4.42 0.53
CA ILE A 66 7.00 5.25 1.48
C ILE A 66 6.62 4.82 2.91
N GLY A 67 7.36 5.24 3.92
CA GLY A 67 6.99 4.92 5.30
C GLY A 67 8.17 4.55 6.18
N LEU A 68 7.92 3.66 7.15
CA LEU A 68 8.89 3.27 8.18
C LEU A 68 8.90 1.74 8.40
N ASP A 69 10.09 1.18 8.51
CA ASP A 69 10.34 -0.21 8.91
C ASP A 69 11.42 -0.26 9.99
N PHE A 70 11.00 -0.39 11.24
CA PHE A 70 11.92 -0.49 12.37
C PHE A 70 12.25 -1.95 12.75
N HIS A 71 11.67 -2.89 12.01
CA HIS A 71 11.99 -4.31 12.19
C HIS A 71 13.31 -4.68 11.50
N TYR A 72 13.46 -4.35 10.22
CA TYR A 72 14.65 -4.73 9.44
C TYR A 72 15.79 -3.72 9.56
N ASN A 73 15.48 -2.44 9.69
CA ASN A 73 16.46 -1.35 9.82
C ASN A 73 17.56 -1.34 8.75
N PHE A 74 17.21 -1.66 7.49
CA PHE A 74 18.16 -1.61 6.36
C PHE A 74 18.66 -0.19 6.07
N SER A 75 17.85 0.82 6.40
CA SER A 75 18.30 2.20 6.52
C SER A 75 18.19 2.65 7.98
N PRO A 76 19.09 3.52 8.47
CA PRO A 76 19.01 4.07 9.81
C PRO A 76 17.65 4.72 10.08
N PRO A 77 17.07 4.59 11.30
CA PRO A 77 15.76 5.15 11.62
C PRO A 77 15.62 6.65 11.33
N GLU A 78 16.65 7.43 11.61
CA GLU A 78 16.67 8.87 11.32
C GLU A 78 16.57 9.19 9.83
N LYS A 79 17.18 8.35 8.96
CA LYS A 79 17.05 8.47 7.51
C LYS A 79 15.66 8.07 7.02
N GLN A 80 15.07 7.06 7.62
CA GLN A 80 13.70 6.67 7.31
C GLN A 80 12.72 7.79 7.68
N LEU A 81 12.85 8.38 8.89
CA LEU A 81 12.02 9.49 9.36
C LEU A 81 12.13 10.72 8.45
N GLU A 82 13.36 11.08 8.07
CA GLU A 82 13.64 12.18 7.14
C GLU A 82 12.99 11.94 5.77
N ALA A 83 13.25 10.78 5.18
CA ALA A 83 12.73 10.41 3.87
C ALA A 83 11.21 10.33 3.84
N PHE A 84 10.58 9.77 4.88
CA PHE A 84 9.13 9.70 4.98
C PHE A 84 8.50 11.08 5.05
N ARG A 85 9.02 11.97 5.91
CA ARG A 85 8.53 13.36 6.01
C ARG A 85 8.62 14.10 4.68
N GLN A 86 9.79 14.09 4.04
CA GLN A 86 10.00 14.81 2.77
C GLN A 86 9.10 14.27 1.65
N GLN A 87 8.86 12.97 1.58
CA GLN A 87 7.96 12.38 0.58
C GLN A 87 6.49 12.68 0.88
N LEU A 88 6.07 12.78 2.15
CA LEU A 88 4.73 13.25 2.51
C LEU A 88 4.52 14.74 2.14
N GLU A 89 5.52 15.58 2.37
CA GLU A 89 5.49 16.99 1.97
C GLU A 89 5.36 17.13 0.44
N LEU A 90 6.13 16.33 -0.30
CA LEU A 90 5.99 16.26 -1.76
C LEU A 90 4.60 15.77 -2.19
N ALA A 91 4.05 14.78 -1.52
CA ALA A 91 2.71 14.27 -1.81
C ALA A 91 1.63 15.35 -1.59
N ALA A 92 1.76 16.13 -0.51
CA ALA A 92 0.88 17.26 -0.24
C ALA A 92 0.98 18.35 -1.32
N GLU A 93 2.20 18.69 -1.75
CA GLU A 93 2.46 19.65 -2.82
C GLU A 93 1.83 19.21 -4.15
N LEU A 94 2.04 17.96 -4.54
CA LEU A 94 1.53 17.37 -5.78
C LEU A 94 0.05 16.98 -5.70
N LYS A 95 -0.58 17.11 -4.54
CA LYS A 95 -1.96 16.71 -4.27
C LYS A 95 -2.24 15.24 -4.61
N LEU A 96 -1.26 14.36 -4.37
CA LEU A 96 -1.36 12.94 -4.56
C LEU A 96 -1.54 12.21 -3.22
N PRO A 97 -2.37 11.15 -3.17
CA PRO A 97 -2.42 10.26 -2.02
C PRO A 97 -1.12 9.47 -1.88
N VAL A 98 -0.96 8.77 -0.74
CA VAL A 98 0.25 8.01 -0.45
C VAL A 98 -0.04 6.52 -0.24
N ILE A 99 0.97 5.67 -0.50
CA ILE A 99 0.99 4.26 -0.11
C ILE A 99 2.02 4.10 0.98
N ILE A 100 1.58 3.68 2.17
CA ILE A 100 2.41 3.65 3.37
C ILE A 100 2.75 2.22 3.77
N HIS A 101 4.05 1.97 3.87
CA HIS A 101 4.64 0.85 4.59
C HIS A 101 4.74 1.18 6.08
N SER A 102 4.28 0.28 6.94
CA SER A 102 4.44 0.40 8.39
C SER A 102 4.79 -0.96 8.99
N ARG A 103 5.95 -1.02 9.64
CA ARG A 103 6.35 -2.21 10.38
C ARG A 103 7.07 -1.84 11.67
N GLU A 104 6.44 -2.17 12.81
CA GLU A 104 6.91 -1.78 14.14
C GLU A 104 7.10 -0.26 14.29
N ALA A 105 6.28 0.54 13.57
CA ALA A 105 6.44 1.99 13.44
C ALA A 105 5.14 2.80 13.64
N ALA A 106 4.08 2.17 14.12
CA ALA A 106 2.71 2.70 14.20
C ALA A 106 2.62 4.13 14.77
N ASP A 107 3.26 4.38 15.91
CA ASP A 107 3.19 5.67 16.61
C ASP A 107 3.86 6.76 15.77
N LYS A 108 5.04 6.45 15.21
CA LYS A 108 5.82 7.42 14.41
C LYS A 108 5.14 7.74 13.07
N ILE A 109 4.53 6.76 12.42
CA ILE A 109 3.71 6.99 11.21
C ILE A 109 2.61 8.01 11.52
N THR A 110 1.83 7.78 12.57
CA THR A 110 0.72 8.65 12.96
C THR A 110 1.20 10.05 13.36
N GLU A 111 2.29 10.14 14.13
CA GLU A 111 2.91 11.40 14.56
C GLU A 111 3.33 12.25 13.35
N ILE A 112 4.05 11.66 12.39
CA ILE A 112 4.56 12.37 11.22
C ILE A 112 3.42 12.86 10.33
N ILE A 113 2.44 12.01 10.01
CA ILE A 113 1.28 12.39 9.18
C ILE A 113 0.56 13.61 9.78
N LYS A 114 0.34 13.60 11.09
CA LYS A 114 -0.27 14.74 11.80
C LYS A 114 0.62 15.98 11.80
N SER A 115 1.95 15.82 11.96
CA SER A 115 2.88 16.94 12.02
C SER A 115 3.00 17.70 10.71
N VAL A 116 2.94 17.01 9.57
CA VAL A 116 2.94 17.64 8.24
C VAL A 116 1.55 18.05 7.77
N ARG A 117 0.52 17.84 8.61
CA ARG A 117 -0.89 18.17 8.29
C ARG A 117 -1.35 17.56 6.97
N TYR A 118 -0.88 16.36 6.67
CA TYR A 118 -1.24 15.66 5.46
C TYR A 118 -2.71 15.19 5.52
N GLN A 119 -3.54 15.57 4.54
CA GLN A 119 -4.99 15.39 4.57
C GLN A 119 -5.57 14.65 3.35
N LEU A 120 -4.72 14.18 2.44
CA LEU A 120 -5.19 13.55 1.20
C LEU A 120 -5.53 12.08 1.37
N GLY A 121 -5.27 11.50 2.54
CA GLY A 121 -5.42 10.07 2.77
C GLY A 121 -4.43 9.23 1.99
N GLY A 122 -4.62 7.93 2.00
CA GLY A 122 -3.71 6.99 1.36
C GLY A 122 -4.15 5.55 1.53
N ILE A 123 -3.23 4.66 1.31
CA ILE A 123 -3.38 3.23 1.57
C ILE A 123 -2.33 2.84 2.61
N LEU A 124 -2.78 2.30 3.75
CA LEU A 124 -1.91 1.58 4.66
C LEU A 124 -1.73 0.17 4.09
N HIS A 125 -0.63 0.01 3.37
CA HIS A 125 -0.31 -1.17 2.59
C HIS A 125 0.15 -2.34 3.48
N CYS A 126 -0.10 -3.55 3.05
CA CYS A 126 0.34 -4.80 3.66
C CYS A 126 0.18 -4.82 5.19
N PHE A 127 -1.03 -4.45 5.65
CA PHE A 127 -1.30 -4.19 7.05
C PHE A 127 -0.92 -5.35 7.97
N SER A 128 0.00 -5.09 8.90
CA SER A 128 0.54 -6.08 9.83
C SER A 128 0.50 -5.64 11.31
N GLU A 129 -0.13 -4.51 11.57
CA GLU A 129 -0.13 -3.81 12.85
C GLU A 129 -1.42 -4.03 13.68
N SER A 130 -1.64 -3.22 14.69
CA SER A 130 -2.76 -3.33 15.61
C SER A 130 -4.02 -2.60 15.13
N TRP A 131 -5.18 -2.98 15.68
CA TRP A 131 -6.44 -2.28 15.48
C TRP A 131 -6.34 -0.77 15.75
N SER A 132 -5.58 -0.35 16.77
CA SER A 132 -5.46 1.06 17.13
C SER A 132 -4.86 1.89 16.00
N LEU A 133 -3.80 1.40 15.33
CA LEU A 133 -3.25 2.06 14.17
C LEU A 133 -4.25 2.06 13.01
N ALA A 134 -4.87 0.91 12.72
CA ALA A 134 -5.83 0.82 11.62
C ALA A 134 -6.96 1.86 11.77
N LYS A 135 -7.53 1.96 12.99
CA LYS A 135 -8.58 2.95 13.28
C LYS A 135 -8.06 4.38 13.12
N ALA A 136 -6.91 4.71 13.71
CA ALA A 136 -6.34 6.05 13.61
C ALA A 136 -6.08 6.47 12.15
N MET A 137 -5.62 5.55 11.31
CA MET A 137 -5.37 5.82 9.90
C MET A 137 -6.68 5.98 9.11
N VAL A 138 -7.70 5.16 9.40
CA VAL A 138 -9.03 5.32 8.79
C VAL A 138 -9.66 6.68 9.16
N ASP A 139 -9.53 7.11 10.43
CA ASP A 139 -9.99 8.43 10.88
C ASP A 139 -9.26 9.60 10.15
N LEU A 140 -8.07 9.34 9.61
CA LEU A 140 -7.28 10.26 8.77
C LEU A 140 -7.56 10.09 7.25
N GLY A 141 -8.56 9.30 6.87
CA GLY A 141 -8.97 9.11 5.48
C GLY A 141 -8.19 8.04 4.71
N PHE A 142 -7.49 7.14 5.40
CA PHE A 142 -6.76 6.05 4.76
C PHE A 142 -7.63 4.81 4.55
N LEU A 143 -7.33 4.07 3.48
CA LEU A 143 -7.77 2.70 3.29
C LEU A 143 -6.75 1.74 3.92
N VAL A 144 -7.21 0.57 4.34
CA VAL A 144 -6.36 -0.48 4.91
C VAL A 144 -6.35 -1.68 3.97
N SER A 145 -5.16 -2.07 3.51
CA SER A 145 -4.98 -3.18 2.57
C SER A 145 -4.43 -4.42 3.27
N PHE A 146 -5.11 -5.55 3.09
CA PHE A 146 -4.74 -6.83 3.66
C PHE A 146 -4.10 -7.75 2.64
N SER A 147 -2.91 -8.27 2.97
CA SER A 147 -2.15 -9.23 2.18
C SER A 147 -2.33 -10.68 2.66
N GLY A 148 -1.54 -11.60 2.13
CA GLY A 148 -1.50 -12.99 2.53
C GLY A 148 -1.29 -13.23 4.03
N ILE A 149 -0.71 -12.26 4.76
CA ILE A 149 -0.58 -12.30 6.23
C ILE A 149 -1.93 -12.58 6.91
N LEU A 150 -3.03 -12.05 6.37
CA LEU A 150 -4.37 -12.25 6.93
C LEU A 150 -4.73 -13.73 7.12
N THR A 151 -4.14 -14.61 6.30
CA THR A 151 -4.41 -16.05 6.31
C THR A 151 -3.59 -16.82 7.34
N TYR A 152 -2.58 -16.20 7.97
CA TYR A 152 -1.70 -16.87 8.90
C TYR A 152 -2.36 -17.03 10.29
N ASP A 153 -2.25 -18.22 10.88
CA ASP A 153 -2.90 -18.54 12.16
C ASP A 153 -2.48 -17.60 13.28
N ARG A 154 -1.20 -17.18 13.28
CA ARG A 154 -0.65 -16.29 14.31
C ARG A 154 -0.94 -14.81 14.08
N ALA A 155 -1.56 -14.43 12.98
CA ALA A 155 -1.87 -13.03 12.62
C ALA A 155 -3.13 -12.50 13.34
N THR A 156 -3.31 -12.82 14.62
CA THR A 156 -4.53 -12.52 15.38
C THR A 156 -4.87 -11.04 15.44
N LYS A 157 -3.85 -10.16 15.58
CA LYS A 157 -4.03 -8.68 15.58
C LYS A 157 -4.55 -8.18 14.24
N VAL A 158 -4.00 -8.69 13.13
CA VAL A 158 -4.42 -8.34 11.77
C VAL A 158 -5.84 -8.81 11.51
N GLN A 159 -6.16 -10.04 11.93
CA GLN A 159 -7.51 -10.61 11.81
C GLN A 159 -8.53 -9.84 12.66
N GLU A 160 -8.14 -9.37 13.84
CA GLU A 160 -8.99 -8.50 14.67
C GLU A 160 -9.28 -7.18 13.94
N ALA A 161 -8.27 -6.51 13.41
CA ALA A 161 -8.46 -5.28 12.65
C ALA A 161 -9.38 -5.52 11.45
N ALA A 162 -9.18 -6.61 10.70
CA ALA A 162 -10.03 -6.96 9.57
C ALA A 162 -11.49 -7.20 9.96
N ARG A 163 -11.76 -7.82 11.12
CA ARG A 163 -13.15 -8.00 11.60
C ARG A 163 -13.80 -6.69 11.98
N ARG A 164 -13.07 -5.77 12.62
CA ARG A 164 -13.62 -4.54 13.24
C ARG A 164 -13.77 -3.39 12.25
N LEU A 165 -12.87 -3.25 11.28
CA LEU A 165 -12.95 -2.18 10.28
C LEU A 165 -14.20 -2.35 9.40
N PRO A 166 -14.88 -1.25 9.02
CA PRO A 166 -15.97 -1.31 8.05
C PRO A 166 -15.46 -1.72 6.66
N LEU A 167 -16.31 -2.38 5.87
CA LEU A 167 -15.91 -2.97 4.59
C LEU A 167 -15.53 -1.90 3.54
N ASP A 168 -16.09 -0.72 3.65
CA ASP A 168 -15.91 0.40 2.71
C ASP A 168 -14.56 1.13 2.83
N VAL A 169 -13.70 0.73 3.78
CA VAL A 169 -12.32 1.23 3.90
C VAL A 169 -11.26 0.15 3.66
N LEU A 170 -11.69 -1.04 3.22
CA LEU A 170 -10.78 -2.19 3.05
C LEU A 170 -10.35 -2.38 1.60
N LEU A 171 -9.11 -2.84 1.44
CA LEU A 171 -8.55 -3.38 0.21
C LEU A 171 -7.97 -4.77 0.47
N VAL A 172 -7.71 -5.50 -0.61
CA VAL A 172 -6.94 -6.76 -0.60
C VAL A 172 -5.81 -6.68 -1.61
N GLU A 173 -4.70 -7.29 -1.27
CA GLU A 173 -3.49 -7.30 -2.08
C GLU A 173 -2.74 -8.61 -1.94
N THR A 174 -1.65 -8.77 -2.68
CA THR A 174 -0.76 -9.93 -2.57
C THR A 174 0.55 -9.63 -1.90
N ASP A 175 1.14 -8.47 -2.16
CA ASP A 175 2.54 -8.15 -1.85
C ASP A 175 3.52 -9.11 -2.56
N SER A 176 3.13 -9.57 -3.77
CA SER A 176 3.97 -10.48 -4.55
C SER A 176 5.34 -9.88 -4.88
N PRO A 177 6.41 -10.66 -4.79
CA PRO A 177 6.47 -12.12 -4.68
C PRO A 177 6.52 -12.66 -3.25
N TYR A 178 6.25 -11.83 -2.25
CA TYR A 178 6.33 -12.16 -0.83
C TYR A 178 4.97 -12.62 -0.28
N LEU A 179 4.96 -13.09 0.98
CA LEU A 179 3.75 -13.29 1.80
C LEU A 179 2.70 -14.22 1.19
N THR A 180 3.13 -15.29 0.53
CA THR A 180 2.22 -16.31 -0.02
C THR A 180 1.16 -16.72 1.02
N PRO A 181 -0.16 -16.61 0.72
CA PRO A 181 -1.22 -16.96 1.67
C PRO A 181 -1.31 -18.46 1.90
N TYR A 182 -2.00 -18.89 2.98
CA TYR A 182 -2.40 -20.27 3.19
C TYR A 182 -3.75 -20.54 2.54
N PRO A 183 -3.96 -21.71 1.87
CA PRO A 183 -3.06 -22.89 1.86
C PRO A 183 -1.95 -22.88 0.80
N GLU A 184 -1.90 -21.93 -0.11
CA GLU A 184 -0.95 -21.90 -1.26
C GLU A 184 0.51 -21.99 -0.78
N LYS A 185 0.86 -21.39 0.35
CA LYS A 185 2.19 -21.40 0.96
C LYS A 185 2.76 -22.81 1.19
N LYS A 186 1.91 -23.84 1.28
CA LYS A 186 2.37 -25.23 1.43
C LYS A 186 3.12 -25.74 0.18
N ASN A 187 2.70 -25.25 -0.99
CA ASN A 187 3.19 -25.75 -2.29
C ASN A 187 3.94 -24.68 -3.08
N HIS A 188 3.80 -23.41 -2.73
CA HIS A 188 4.37 -22.27 -3.45
C HIS A 188 5.20 -21.39 -2.51
N ARG A 189 6.51 -21.29 -2.77
CA ARG A 189 7.41 -20.38 -2.03
C ARG A 189 7.23 -18.93 -2.47
N ARG A 190 6.90 -18.72 -3.76
CA ARG A 190 6.70 -17.42 -4.37
C ARG A 190 5.21 -17.11 -4.44
N ASN A 191 4.83 -15.92 -3.98
CA ASN A 191 3.48 -15.40 -4.12
C ASN A 191 3.23 -14.89 -5.54
N GLU A 192 1.99 -14.92 -5.97
CA GLU A 192 1.54 -14.49 -7.29
C GLU A 192 0.28 -13.63 -7.19
N PRO A 193 0.04 -12.68 -8.12
CA PRO A 193 -1.16 -11.85 -8.12
C PRO A 193 -2.48 -12.64 -8.09
N SER A 194 -2.50 -13.84 -8.67
CA SER A 194 -3.66 -14.74 -8.67
C SER A 194 -4.07 -15.20 -7.25
N PHE A 195 -3.15 -15.25 -6.31
CA PHE A 195 -3.42 -15.70 -4.93
C PHE A 195 -4.15 -14.65 -4.07
N VAL A 196 -4.40 -13.45 -4.59
CA VAL A 196 -5.25 -12.44 -3.93
C VAL A 196 -6.64 -13.00 -3.57
N VAL A 197 -7.13 -13.95 -4.36
CA VAL A 197 -8.42 -14.62 -4.12
C VAL A 197 -8.46 -15.30 -2.75
N THR A 198 -7.36 -15.89 -2.31
CA THR A 198 -7.25 -16.55 -1.00
C THR A 198 -7.28 -15.54 0.15
N THR A 199 -6.63 -14.39 -0.01
CA THR A 199 -6.75 -13.28 0.93
C THR A 199 -8.20 -12.78 1.01
N ALA A 200 -8.86 -12.60 -0.14
CA ALA A 200 -10.26 -12.17 -0.20
C ALA A 200 -11.22 -13.17 0.46
N ARG A 201 -11.02 -14.49 0.24
CA ARG A 201 -11.80 -15.55 0.92
C ARG A 201 -11.64 -15.49 2.43
N LYS A 202 -10.42 -15.28 2.91
CA LYS A 202 -10.18 -15.14 4.35
C LYS A 202 -10.87 -13.91 4.91
N LEU A 203 -10.82 -12.77 4.21
CA LEU A 203 -11.52 -11.56 4.63
C LEU A 203 -13.04 -11.78 4.67
N ALA A 204 -13.62 -12.41 3.64
CA ALA A 204 -15.03 -12.78 3.59
C ALA A 204 -15.45 -13.63 4.79
N SER A 205 -14.66 -14.67 5.10
CA SER A 205 -14.87 -15.53 6.27
C SER A 205 -14.83 -14.75 7.59
N LEU A 206 -13.84 -13.84 7.76
CA LEU A 206 -13.72 -13.02 8.97
C LEU A 206 -14.88 -12.03 9.15
N LYS A 207 -15.45 -11.57 8.04
CA LYS A 207 -16.60 -10.64 7.99
C LYS A 207 -17.95 -11.36 8.01
N ASN A 208 -17.97 -12.67 7.85
CA ASN A 208 -19.18 -13.48 7.68
C ASN A 208 -20.07 -12.98 6.51
N ILE A 209 -19.45 -12.74 5.37
CA ILE A 209 -20.10 -12.28 4.13
C ILE A 209 -19.61 -13.12 2.94
N ASP A 210 -20.29 -12.98 1.80
CA ASP A 210 -19.88 -13.65 0.55
C ASP A 210 -18.61 -13.01 -0.06
N ILE A 211 -17.79 -13.83 -0.73
CA ILE A 211 -16.56 -13.36 -1.38
C ILE A 211 -16.83 -12.31 -2.46
N ASN A 212 -17.97 -12.39 -3.16
CA ASN A 212 -18.34 -11.40 -4.17
C ASN A 212 -18.58 -10.02 -3.54
N GLN A 213 -19.15 -9.97 -2.33
CA GLN A 213 -19.32 -8.72 -1.58
C GLN A 213 -17.95 -8.10 -1.24
N VAL A 214 -16.96 -8.91 -0.86
CA VAL A 214 -15.58 -8.43 -0.66
C VAL A 214 -14.99 -7.92 -1.97
N ALA A 215 -15.12 -8.66 -3.05
CA ALA A 215 -14.58 -8.28 -4.36
C ALA A 215 -15.19 -6.98 -4.89
N GLU A 216 -16.51 -6.82 -4.77
CA GLU A 216 -17.21 -5.60 -5.15
C GLU A 216 -16.81 -4.41 -4.29
N ALA A 217 -16.81 -4.56 -2.97
CA ALA A 217 -16.50 -3.50 -2.02
C ALA A 217 -15.06 -3.01 -2.20
N THR A 218 -14.08 -3.92 -2.23
CA THR A 218 -12.66 -3.54 -2.37
C THR A 218 -12.37 -2.91 -3.74
N THR A 219 -13.02 -3.39 -4.81
CA THR A 219 -12.95 -2.76 -6.13
C THR A 219 -13.53 -1.35 -6.08
N LYS A 220 -14.75 -1.19 -5.55
CA LYS A 220 -15.41 0.12 -5.41
C LYS A 220 -14.59 1.08 -4.56
N ASN A 221 -14.00 0.61 -3.47
CA ASN A 221 -13.15 1.41 -2.59
C ASN A 221 -11.96 1.98 -3.34
N PHE A 222 -11.26 1.16 -4.11
CA PHE A 222 -10.12 1.60 -4.92
C PHE A 222 -10.52 2.68 -5.92
N PHE A 223 -11.50 2.41 -6.77
CA PHE A 223 -11.93 3.35 -7.81
C PHE A 223 -12.47 4.66 -7.22
N ARG A 224 -13.24 4.59 -6.12
CA ARG A 224 -13.74 5.75 -5.39
C ARG A 224 -12.59 6.58 -4.81
N PHE A 225 -11.63 5.93 -4.16
CA PHE A 225 -10.51 6.60 -3.50
C PHE A 225 -9.65 7.38 -4.50
N PHE A 226 -9.30 6.76 -5.61
CA PHE A 226 -8.51 7.40 -6.66
C PHE A 226 -9.35 8.22 -7.66
N ARG A 227 -10.67 8.33 -7.44
CA ARG A 227 -11.61 9.05 -8.33
C ARG A 227 -11.54 8.59 -9.78
N LEU A 228 -11.29 7.30 -10.00
CA LEU A 228 -11.21 6.69 -11.31
C LEU A 228 -12.62 6.32 -11.81
N LYS A 229 -12.81 6.39 -13.14
CA LYS A 229 -14.03 5.85 -13.75
C LYS A 229 -13.99 4.32 -13.68
N THR A 230 -15.05 3.71 -13.19
CA THR A 230 -15.23 2.25 -13.30
C THR A 230 -15.49 1.95 -14.77
N SER A 231 -14.54 1.31 -15.45
CA SER A 231 -14.86 0.66 -16.72
C SER A 231 -15.83 -0.48 -16.39
N CYS A 232 -17.09 -0.33 -16.79
CA CYS A 232 -18.12 -1.37 -16.69
C CYS A 232 -17.75 -2.59 -17.54
#